data_fa7c5b207b793e7eae2b58a5f76aca99
#
_entry.id   fa7c5b207b793e7eae2b58a5f76aca99
#
_cell.length_a   1.000
_cell.length_b   1.000
_cell.length_c   1.000
_cell.angle_alpha   90.00
_cell.angle_beta   90.00
_cell.angle_gamma   90.00
#
_symmetry.space_group_name_H-M   'P 1'
#
loop_
_entity.id
_entity.type
_entity.pdbx_description
1 polymer ?
#
loop_
_entity_poly.entity_id
_entity_poly.type
_entity_poly.pdbx_seq_one_letter_code
_entity_poly.pdbx_strand_id
1 'polypeptide(L)'
;MRKKNAHVSETPATQVLRQHQVASTEHPYDYVEHGGTAESARQLGLDEHTVVKTLVMQDQDAKPLIVLMHGDCKVSTKSLARQIGAKSVEPCKPEVASRHSGYL
;
A
#
# COMPACT_ATOMS: atom_id res chain seq x y z
N MET A 1 -1.08 -12.03 -29.28
CA MET A 1 -0.67 -12.02 -28.53
C MET A 1 -1.01 -11.86 -27.54
N ARG A 2 -1.08 -12.10 -27.06
CA ARG A 2 -1.39 -11.85 -25.98
C ARG A 2 -0.78 -11.13 -25.19
N LYS A 3 -0.98 -10.60 -24.95
CA LYS A 3 -0.49 -9.96 -24.19
C LYS A 3 -0.06 -10.44 -23.06
N LYS A 4 0.66 -10.36 -22.90
CA LYS A 4 0.95 -10.68 -21.84
C LYS A 4 0.10 -10.36 -20.95
N ASN A 5 -0.46 -11.05 -20.79
CA ASN A 5 -1.28 -10.71 -20.02
C ASN A 5 -0.93 -10.35 -18.84
N ALA A 6 -1.35 -9.57 -18.56
CA ALA A 6 -0.99 -9.11 -17.29
C ALA A 6 -1.37 -10.12 -16.24
N HIS A 7 -0.41 -10.54 -15.52
CA HIS A 7 -0.63 -11.51 -14.45
C HIS A 7 -1.07 -10.78 -13.20
N VAL A 8 -2.20 -11.19 -12.65
CA VAL A 8 -2.70 -10.64 -11.40
C VAL A 8 -2.50 -11.66 -10.31
N SER A 9 -1.63 -11.33 -9.36
CA SER A 9 -1.31 -12.25 -8.29
C SER A 9 -2.45 -12.37 -7.29
N GLU A 10 -2.63 -13.57 -6.79
CA GLU A 10 -3.55 -13.83 -5.70
C GLU A 10 -2.89 -13.38 -4.41
N THR A 11 -3.56 -12.53 -3.63
CA THR A 11 -3.05 -12.05 -2.36
C THR A 11 -4.07 -12.30 -1.26
N PRO A 12 -3.67 -12.21 0.02
CA PRO A 12 -4.65 -12.32 1.10
C PRO A 12 -5.79 -11.32 0.96
N ALA A 13 -5.48 -10.11 0.48
CA ALA A 13 -6.51 -9.09 0.31
C ALA A 13 -7.51 -9.47 -0.77
N THR A 14 -7.04 -9.96 -1.93
CA THR A 14 -7.94 -10.36 -3.00
C THR A 14 -8.76 -11.57 -2.61
N GLN A 15 -8.19 -12.47 -1.80
CA GLN A 15 -8.93 -13.62 -1.29
C GLN A 15 -10.06 -13.19 -0.37
N VAL A 16 -9.80 -12.22 0.51
CA VAL A 16 -10.83 -11.70 1.41
C VAL A 16 -11.96 -11.05 0.61
N LEU A 17 -11.61 -10.26 -0.41
CA LEU A 17 -12.62 -9.64 -1.26
C LEU A 17 -13.51 -10.70 -1.92
N ARG A 18 -12.90 -11.77 -2.41
CA ARG A 18 -13.66 -12.82 -3.08
C ARG A 18 -14.54 -13.57 -2.08
N GLN A 19 -14.02 -13.85 -0.89
CA GLN A 19 -14.79 -14.56 0.15
C GLN A 19 -16.02 -13.77 0.56
N HIS A 20 -15.93 -12.44 0.59
CA HIS A 20 -17.02 -11.58 1.00
C HIS A 20 -17.82 -11.06 -0.17
N GLN A 21 -17.53 -11.54 -1.39
CA GLN A 21 -18.27 -11.18 -2.60
C GLN A 21 -18.28 -9.66 -2.84
N VAL A 22 -17.16 -9.02 -2.55
CA VAL A 22 -17.00 -7.58 -2.76
C VAL A 22 -16.62 -7.34 -4.21
N ALA A 23 -17.40 -6.52 -4.90
CA ALA A 23 -17.11 -6.17 -6.29
C ALA A 23 -15.85 -5.31 -6.35
N SER A 24 -14.95 -5.66 -7.27
CA SER A 24 -13.73 -4.89 -7.46
C SER A 24 -13.25 -5.09 -8.89
N THR A 25 -12.44 -4.16 -9.36
CA THR A 25 -11.83 -4.23 -10.68
C THR A 25 -10.31 -4.31 -10.49
N GLU A 26 -9.68 -5.18 -11.24
CA GLU A 26 -8.23 -5.35 -11.19
C GLU A 26 -7.57 -4.40 -12.17
N HIS A 27 -6.47 -3.75 -11.72
CA HIS A 27 -5.76 -2.75 -12.52
C HIS A 27 -4.27 -3.09 -12.53
N PRO A 28 -3.85 -4.13 -13.26
CA PRO A 28 -2.43 -4.45 -13.32
C PRO A 28 -1.65 -3.39 -14.08
N TYR A 29 -0.40 -3.19 -13.68
CA TYR A 29 0.49 -2.27 -14.34
C TYR A 29 1.92 -2.78 -14.17
N ASP A 30 2.83 -2.26 -15.01
CA ASP A 30 4.23 -2.71 -14.97
C ASP A 30 4.97 -2.08 -13.81
N TYR A 31 5.71 -2.90 -13.08
CA TYR A 31 6.54 -2.41 -11.99
C TYR A 31 7.68 -1.54 -12.51
N VAL A 32 7.85 -0.38 -11.91
CA VAL A 32 8.99 0.51 -12.17
C VAL A 32 9.63 0.81 -10.83
N GLU A 33 10.93 0.56 -10.72
CA GLU A 33 11.65 0.76 -9.48
C GLU A 33 11.54 2.22 -9.06
N HIS A 34 11.17 2.44 -7.78
CA HIS A 34 10.96 3.77 -7.21
C HIS A 34 9.86 4.57 -7.89
N GLY A 35 9.01 3.90 -8.68
CA GLY A 35 7.91 4.60 -9.37
C GLY A 35 6.80 5.04 -8.44
N GLY A 36 6.47 4.21 -7.44
CA GLY A 36 5.43 4.52 -6.47
C GLY A 36 4.06 4.73 -7.09
N THR A 37 3.21 5.45 -6.37
CA THR A 37 1.85 5.71 -6.84
C THR A 37 1.81 6.67 -8.02
N ALA A 38 2.83 7.51 -8.19
CA ALA A 38 2.90 8.38 -9.36
C ALA A 38 2.98 7.56 -10.63
N GLU A 39 3.81 6.51 -10.63
CA GLU A 39 3.95 5.66 -11.82
C GLU A 39 2.71 4.82 -12.06
N SER A 40 2.11 4.24 -11.01
CA SER A 40 0.89 3.46 -11.20
C SER A 40 -0.24 4.33 -11.72
N ALA A 41 -0.39 5.54 -11.19
CA ALA A 41 -1.40 6.46 -11.66
C ALA A 41 -1.17 6.83 -13.13
N ARG A 42 0.08 7.07 -13.51
CA ARG A 42 0.42 7.41 -14.89
C ARG A 42 0.03 6.29 -15.84
N GLN A 43 0.41 5.05 -15.50
CA GLN A 43 0.12 3.91 -16.38
C GLN A 43 -1.37 3.64 -16.50
N LEU A 44 -2.11 3.84 -15.42
CA LEU A 44 -3.54 3.55 -15.40
C LEU A 44 -4.40 4.74 -15.81
N GLY A 45 -3.80 5.89 -16.07
CA GLY A 45 -4.55 7.08 -16.47
C GLY A 45 -5.40 7.64 -15.34
N LEU A 46 -4.95 7.54 -14.11
CA LEU A 46 -5.68 7.99 -12.93
C LEU A 46 -5.01 9.21 -12.31
N ASP A 47 -5.80 9.98 -11.57
CA ASP A 47 -5.27 11.04 -10.72
C ASP A 47 -4.60 10.37 -9.51
N GLU A 48 -3.35 10.72 -9.26
CA GLU A 48 -2.59 10.09 -8.16
C GLU A 48 -3.30 10.27 -6.81
N HIS A 49 -4.02 11.36 -6.63
CA HIS A 49 -4.77 11.58 -5.40
C HIS A 49 -5.82 10.51 -5.15
N THR A 50 -6.35 9.89 -6.20
CA THR A 50 -7.36 8.83 -6.05
C THR A 50 -6.74 7.47 -5.81
N VAL A 51 -5.44 7.35 -5.96
CA VAL A 51 -4.73 6.10 -5.68
C VAL A 51 -4.39 6.08 -4.19
N VAL A 52 -4.83 5.04 -3.49
CA VAL A 52 -4.57 4.90 -2.06
C VAL A 52 -3.37 3.98 -1.88
N LYS A 53 -2.37 4.46 -1.15
CA LYS A 53 -1.20 3.65 -0.82
C LYS A 53 -1.31 3.14 0.61
N THR A 54 -0.79 1.95 0.82
CA THR A 54 -0.76 1.30 2.13
C THR A 54 0.66 1.37 2.66
N LEU A 55 0.81 1.97 3.83
CA LEU A 55 2.12 2.14 4.44
C LEU A 55 2.17 1.33 5.74
N VAL A 56 3.23 0.53 5.88
CA VAL A 56 3.45 -0.22 7.12
C VAL A 56 4.45 0.56 7.96
N MET A 57 4.02 0.95 9.12
CA MET A 57 4.81 1.75 10.04
C MET A 57 4.88 1.07 11.39
N GLN A 58 5.67 1.61 12.28
CA GLN A 58 5.81 1.09 13.65
C GLN A 58 5.97 2.23 14.62
N ASP A 59 5.53 1.98 15.87
CA ASP A 59 5.71 2.96 16.93
C ASP A 59 7.07 2.75 17.61
N GLN A 60 7.31 3.46 18.71
CA GLN A 60 8.58 3.41 19.44
C GLN A 60 8.86 2.03 20.03
N ASP A 61 7.83 1.21 20.21
CA ASP A 61 7.96 -0.14 20.74
C ASP A 61 7.96 -1.20 19.65
N ALA A 62 8.18 -0.77 18.41
CA ALA A 62 8.18 -1.63 17.23
C ALA A 62 6.83 -2.31 16.99
N LYS A 63 5.74 -1.74 17.51
CA LYS A 63 4.39 -2.22 17.22
C LYS A 63 3.98 -1.77 15.83
N PRO A 64 3.56 -2.70 14.97
CA PRO A 64 3.21 -2.34 13.60
C PRO A 64 1.84 -1.66 13.54
N LEU A 65 1.70 -0.78 12.56
CA LEU A 65 0.42 -0.17 12.22
C LEU A 65 0.37 0.06 10.72
N ILE A 66 -0.85 0.10 10.21
CA ILE A 66 -1.09 0.33 8.77
C ILE A 66 -1.67 1.72 8.62
N VAL A 67 -1.14 2.47 7.66
CA VAL A 67 -1.64 3.81 7.33
C VAL A 67 -2.06 3.81 5.88
N LEU A 68 -3.29 4.22 5.62
CA LEU A 68 -3.78 4.41 4.26
C LEU A 68 -3.73 5.90 3.94
N MET A 69 -3.17 6.23 2.79
CA MET A 69 -2.96 7.63 2.44
C MET A 69 -3.16 7.83 0.94
N HIS A 70 -3.66 9.00 0.55
CA HIS A 70 -3.70 9.38 -0.87
C HIS A 70 -2.30 9.32 -1.46
N GLY A 71 -2.21 8.84 -2.70
CA GLY A 71 -0.91 8.59 -3.33
C GLY A 71 0.00 9.79 -3.39
N ASP A 72 -0.57 10.98 -3.58
CA ASP A 72 0.21 12.22 -3.73
C ASP A 72 0.50 12.92 -2.39
N CYS A 73 0.05 12.34 -1.28
CA CYS A 73 0.21 12.96 0.04
C CYS A 73 1.23 12.22 0.87
N LYS A 74 1.80 12.91 1.84
CA LYS A 74 2.74 12.32 2.79
C LYS A 74 2.10 12.24 4.15
N VAL A 75 2.50 11.24 4.92
CA VAL A 75 2.03 11.08 6.29
C VAL A 75 2.90 11.94 7.21
N SER A 76 2.25 12.77 8.01
CA SER A 76 2.95 13.48 9.07
C SER A 76 3.09 12.51 10.24
N THR A 77 4.29 11.93 10.40
CA THR A 77 4.52 10.95 11.46
C THR A 77 4.37 11.57 12.84
N LYS A 78 4.70 12.84 12.98
CA LYS A 78 4.51 13.57 14.23
C LYS A 78 3.03 13.69 14.60
N SER A 79 2.21 14.12 13.64
CA SER A 79 0.77 14.25 13.89
C SER A 79 0.14 12.90 14.17
N LEU A 80 0.55 11.89 13.42
CA LEU A 80 0.02 10.54 13.61
C LEU A 80 0.36 10.01 15.00
N ALA A 81 1.61 10.17 15.42
CA ALA A 81 2.02 9.72 16.75
C ALA A 81 1.18 10.40 17.83
N ARG A 82 0.95 11.70 17.66
CA ARG A 82 0.14 12.46 18.62
C ARG A 82 -1.29 11.94 18.68
N GLN A 83 -1.87 11.63 17.53
CA GLN A 83 -3.26 11.18 17.44
C GLN A 83 -3.46 9.80 18.07
N ILE A 84 -2.49 8.90 17.93
CA ILE A 84 -2.63 7.53 18.45
C ILE A 84 -2.01 7.39 19.84
N GLY A 85 -1.46 8.46 20.40
CA GLY A 85 -0.88 8.41 21.73
C GLY A 85 0.48 7.74 21.80
N ALA A 86 1.19 7.66 20.67
CA ALA A 86 2.53 7.09 20.62
C ALA A 86 3.58 8.19 20.80
N LYS A 87 4.78 7.80 21.22
CA LYS A 87 5.90 8.73 21.32
C LYS A 87 6.47 9.06 19.96
N SER A 88 6.52 8.07 19.09
CA SER A 88 7.04 8.25 17.74
C SER A 88 6.45 7.21 16.79
N VAL A 89 6.43 7.54 15.50
CA VAL A 89 6.00 6.62 14.44
C VAL A 89 7.01 6.77 13.32
N GLU A 90 7.42 5.66 12.73
CA GLU A 90 8.36 5.66 11.62
C GLU A 90 7.98 4.58 10.62
N PRO A 91 8.34 4.73 9.34
CA PRO A 91 8.11 3.66 8.38
C PRO A 91 8.96 2.44 8.70
N CYS A 92 8.39 1.25 8.48
CA CYS A 92 9.15 0.01 8.64
C CYS A 92 10.08 -0.17 7.46
N LYS A 93 11.22 -0.84 7.71
CA LYS A 93 12.07 -1.29 6.62
C LYS A 93 11.33 -2.36 5.82
N PRO A 94 11.63 -2.53 4.53
CA PRO A 94 10.87 -3.49 3.70
C PRO A 94 10.81 -4.89 4.28
N GLU A 95 11.91 -5.40 4.81
CA GLU A 95 11.93 -6.74 5.39
C GLU A 95 11.07 -6.84 6.64
N VAL A 96 10.99 -5.77 7.43
CA VAL A 96 10.13 -5.73 8.61
C VAL A 96 8.67 -5.65 8.18
N ALA A 97 8.39 -4.82 7.18
CA ALA A 97 7.03 -4.69 6.66
C ALA A 97 6.52 -6.02 6.12
N SER A 98 7.37 -6.74 5.37
CA SER A 98 7.00 -8.06 4.85
C SER A 98 6.71 -9.04 5.96
N ARG A 99 7.51 -9.01 7.02
CA ARG A 99 7.33 -9.94 8.14
C ARG A 99 6.01 -9.69 8.86
N HIS A 100 5.63 -8.42 9.03
CA HIS A 100 4.39 -8.09 9.72
C HIS A 100 3.15 -8.33 8.85
N SER A 101 3.25 -8.03 7.56
CA SER A 101 2.09 -8.03 6.69
C SER A 101 1.88 -9.37 5.97
N GLY A 102 2.93 -10.15 5.79
CA GLY A 102 2.85 -11.36 4.99
C GLY A 102 2.91 -11.10 3.49
N TYR A 103 3.19 -9.85 3.08
CA TYR A 103 3.34 -9.49 1.67
C TYR A 103 4.83 -9.39 1.33
N LEU A 104 5.14 -9.64 0.08
CA LEU A 104 6.52 -9.55 -0.43
C LEU A 104 6.86 -8.16 -0.91
#